data_2ed6159cba56e8048e89de821820a8fc
#
_entry.id   2ed6159cba56e8048e89de821820a8fc
#
_cell.length_a   1.000
_cell.length_b   1.000
_cell.length_c   1.000
_cell.angle_alpha   90.00
_cell.angle_beta   90.00
_cell.angle_gamma   90.00
#
_symmetry.space_group_name_H-M   'P 1'
#
loop_
_entity.id
_entity.type
_entity.pdbx_description
1 polymer ?
#
loop_
_entity_poly.entity_id
_entity_poly.type
_entity_poly.pdbx_seq_one_letter_code
_entity_poly.pdbx_strand_id
1 'polypeptide(L)'
;MLNIYNIETSNYVNGNGCRYVLWLQGCDLKCIGCWNKQTWSFKPKTLKSIDEIFSQIKSLEHKLDGITFSGGEPFLQANELLGLSKLIKENTSLNLQIFSGFTKEELNDNLYADLLKYTDILVAGRFDSSKLNNNQKIYLLNNNVDVWEFNNSDVEIEINDDIDIKITGYPTDELISEIKENIY
;
A
#
# COMPACT_ATOMS: atom_id res chain seq x y z
N MET A 1 -17.57 4.31 -3.30
CA MET A 1 -17.03 4.17 -1.91
C MET A 1 -15.94 3.13 -1.92
N LEU A 2 -14.81 3.40 -1.29
CA LEU A 2 -13.71 2.46 -1.16
C LEU A 2 -13.99 1.45 -0.04
N ASN A 3 -13.70 0.17 -0.31
CA ASN A 3 -13.72 -0.90 0.68
C ASN A 3 -12.31 -1.02 1.29
N ILE A 4 -12.18 -0.64 2.54
CA ILE A 4 -10.89 -0.45 3.21
C ILE A 4 -10.71 -1.55 4.26
N TYR A 5 -9.52 -2.17 4.26
CA TYR A 5 -9.08 -3.06 5.32
C TYR A 5 -8.60 -2.30 6.54
N ASN A 6 -7.66 -1.35 6.34
CA ASN A 6 -7.05 -0.54 7.39
C ASN A 6 -6.54 0.78 6.82
N ILE A 7 -6.34 1.77 7.69
CA ILE A 7 -5.67 3.04 7.39
C ILE A 7 -4.55 3.24 8.40
N GLU A 8 -3.36 3.56 7.91
CA GLU A 8 -2.24 4.01 8.71
C GLU A 8 -1.90 5.45 8.35
N THR A 9 -1.99 6.32 9.33
CA THR A 9 -1.82 7.77 9.11
C THR A 9 -0.36 8.22 9.15
N SER A 10 0.54 7.33 9.57
CA SER A 10 1.99 7.52 9.60
C SER A 10 2.64 6.14 9.48
N ASN A 11 3.43 5.92 8.44
CA ASN A 11 4.10 4.66 8.17
C ASN A 11 5.38 4.93 7.38
N TYR A 12 6.49 4.27 7.72
CA TYR A 12 7.82 4.49 7.15
C TYR A 12 8.36 3.31 6.34
N VAL A 13 7.64 2.19 6.28
CA VAL A 13 8.10 0.95 5.61
C VAL A 13 7.33 0.60 4.32
N ASN A 14 6.32 1.38 3.99
CA ASN A 14 5.54 1.18 2.76
C ASN A 14 5.82 2.24 1.69
N GLY A 15 7.08 2.64 1.54
CA GLY A 15 7.59 3.63 0.60
C GLY A 15 8.50 4.64 1.28
N ASN A 16 9.07 5.57 0.52
CA ASN A 16 10.01 6.55 1.04
C ASN A 16 9.29 7.63 1.88
N GLY A 17 9.88 7.95 3.05
CA GLY A 17 9.37 8.96 3.96
C GLY A 17 8.15 8.54 4.77
N CYS A 18 7.53 9.51 5.46
CA CYS A 18 6.30 9.32 6.23
C CYS A 18 5.09 9.24 5.29
N ARG A 19 4.36 8.15 5.32
CA ARG A 19 3.28 7.89 4.37
C ARG A 19 1.94 7.65 5.05
N TYR A 20 0.88 8.16 4.43
CA TYR A 20 -0.47 7.72 4.69
C TYR A 20 -0.73 6.45 3.87
N VAL A 21 -0.91 5.32 4.53
CA VAL A 21 -1.13 4.03 3.85
C VAL A 21 -2.60 3.65 3.90
N LEU A 22 -3.18 3.46 2.72
CA LEU A 22 -4.53 2.95 2.54
C LEU A 22 -4.47 1.47 2.17
N TRP A 23 -4.83 0.62 3.12
CA TRP A 23 -4.91 -0.82 2.93
C TRP A 23 -6.30 -1.20 2.42
N LEU A 24 -6.39 -1.61 1.16
CA LEU A 24 -7.67 -1.94 0.53
C LEU A 24 -8.11 -3.38 0.86
N GLN A 25 -9.41 -3.60 0.80
CA GLN A 25 -10.05 -4.90 1.00
C GLN A 25 -10.49 -5.46 -0.36
N GLY A 26 -10.18 -6.75 -0.61
CA GLY A 26 -10.50 -7.48 -1.82
C GLY A 26 -9.27 -7.77 -2.69
N CYS A 27 -9.01 -9.07 -2.94
CA CYS A 27 -7.96 -9.55 -3.84
C CYS A 27 -8.24 -10.99 -4.26
N ASP A 28 -8.13 -11.31 -5.53
CA ASP A 28 -8.30 -12.66 -6.07
C ASP A 28 -7.01 -13.26 -6.64
N LEU A 29 -5.88 -12.55 -6.56
CA LEU A 29 -4.61 -12.94 -7.14
C LEU A 29 -3.96 -14.15 -6.43
N LYS A 30 -4.24 -14.35 -5.14
CA LYS A 30 -3.81 -15.49 -4.31
C LYS A 30 -2.31 -15.78 -4.42
N CYS A 31 -1.48 -14.74 -4.33
CA CYS A 31 -0.03 -14.81 -4.44
C CYS A 31 0.58 -15.79 -3.42
N ILE A 32 1.67 -16.47 -3.82
CA ILE A 32 2.41 -17.41 -2.98
C ILE A 32 3.09 -16.66 -1.84
N GLY A 33 2.83 -17.07 -0.59
CA GLY A 33 3.41 -16.42 0.58
C GLY A 33 2.87 -15.02 0.88
N CYS A 34 1.73 -14.62 0.31
CA CYS A 34 1.13 -13.31 0.54
C CYS A 34 0.98 -12.99 2.03
N TRP A 35 1.51 -11.85 2.47
CA TRP A 35 1.42 -11.37 3.85
C TRP A 35 0.00 -10.87 4.21
N ASN A 36 -0.76 -10.40 3.21
CA ASN A 36 -2.03 -9.73 3.42
C ASN A 36 -3.24 -10.63 3.12
N LYS A 37 -3.18 -11.93 3.43
CA LYS A 37 -4.28 -12.89 3.17
C LYS A 37 -5.62 -12.46 3.76
N GLN A 38 -5.59 -11.73 4.88
CA GLN A 38 -6.76 -11.16 5.55
C GLN A 38 -7.51 -10.14 4.69
N THR A 39 -6.86 -9.56 3.66
CA THR A 39 -7.48 -8.61 2.73
C THR A 39 -8.13 -9.27 1.51
N TRP A 40 -8.05 -10.58 1.35
CA TRP A 40 -8.54 -11.27 0.15
C TRP A 40 -10.06 -11.25 -0.01
N SER A 41 -10.79 -11.21 1.11
CA SER A 41 -12.26 -11.21 1.09
C SER A 41 -12.81 -9.98 0.39
N PHE A 42 -13.78 -10.18 -0.52
CA PHE A 42 -14.52 -9.09 -1.16
C PHE A 42 -15.68 -8.56 -0.31
N LYS A 43 -15.95 -9.17 0.86
CA LYS A 43 -16.99 -8.67 1.76
C LYS A 43 -16.63 -7.25 2.21
N PRO A 44 -17.61 -6.34 2.29
CA PRO A 44 -17.38 -5.03 2.86
C PRO A 44 -16.82 -5.13 4.29
N LYS A 45 -15.74 -4.39 4.57
CA LYS A 45 -15.16 -4.27 5.91
C LYS A 45 -15.40 -2.87 6.46
N THR A 46 -14.76 -1.86 5.87
CA THR A 46 -14.99 -0.46 6.19
C THR A 46 -15.19 0.31 4.89
N LEU A 47 -16.40 0.84 4.71
CA LEU A 47 -16.72 1.64 3.53
C LEU A 47 -16.55 3.12 3.86
N LYS A 48 -15.68 3.80 3.10
CA LYS A 48 -15.45 5.25 3.21
C LYS A 48 -15.63 5.92 1.86
N SER A 49 -16.13 7.16 1.91
CA SER A 49 -16.16 8.01 0.72
C SER A 49 -14.77 8.55 0.40
N ILE A 50 -14.57 8.94 -0.86
CA ILE A 50 -13.33 9.58 -1.33
C ILE A 50 -13.10 10.89 -0.54
N ASP A 51 -14.16 11.66 -0.31
CA ASP A 51 -14.09 12.95 0.38
C ASP A 51 -13.68 12.80 1.85
N GLU A 52 -14.17 11.76 2.56
CA GLU A 52 -13.74 11.47 3.94
C GLU A 52 -12.25 11.14 4.00
N ILE A 53 -11.75 10.30 3.08
CA ILE A 53 -10.35 9.91 3.04
C ILE A 53 -9.48 11.12 2.67
N PHE A 54 -9.88 11.88 1.64
CA PHE A 54 -9.15 13.07 1.22
C PHE A 54 -9.09 14.13 2.32
N SER A 55 -10.18 14.37 3.04
CA SER A 55 -10.21 15.31 4.16
C SER A 55 -9.25 14.90 5.27
N GLN A 56 -9.14 13.61 5.57
CA GLN A 56 -8.16 13.09 6.54
C GLN A 56 -6.72 13.28 6.04
N ILE A 57 -6.43 12.93 4.78
CA ILE A 57 -5.12 13.16 4.17
C ILE A 57 -4.75 14.65 4.23
N LYS A 58 -5.67 15.53 3.84
CA LYS A 58 -5.43 16.97 3.80
C LYS A 58 -5.12 17.55 5.18
N SER A 59 -5.77 17.06 6.22
CA SER A 59 -5.49 17.47 7.60
C SER A 59 -4.09 17.09 8.09
N LEU A 60 -3.51 16.04 7.53
CA LEU A 60 -2.21 15.48 7.89
C LEU A 60 -1.09 15.84 6.91
N GLU A 61 -1.39 16.54 5.80
CA GLU A 61 -0.46 16.82 4.70
C GLU A 61 0.90 17.34 5.17
N HIS A 62 0.90 18.22 6.19
CA HIS A 62 2.12 18.84 6.73
C HIS A 62 3.09 17.86 7.43
N LYS A 63 2.68 16.60 7.63
CA LYS A 63 3.47 15.52 8.26
C LYS A 63 3.81 14.41 7.28
N LEU A 64 3.29 14.45 6.07
CA LEU A 64 3.38 13.37 5.10
C LEU A 64 4.33 13.74 3.95
N ASP A 65 5.12 12.77 3.51
CA ASP A 65 5.89 12.83 2.27
C ASP A 65 5.12 12.23 1.10
N GLY A 66 4.17 11.35 1.38
CA GLY A 66 3.37 10.73 0.33
C GLY A 66 2.24 9.83 0.82
N ILE A 67 1.59 9.20 -0.13
CA ILE A 67 0.47 8.29 0.08
C ILE A 67 0.79 6.97 -0.58
N THR A 68 0.40 5.88 0.07
CA THR A 68 0.54 4.52 -0.49
C THR A 68 -0.81 3.81 -0.53
N PHE A 69 -1.16 3.27 -1.68
CA PHE A 69 -2.25 2.33 -1.83
C PHE A 69 -1.71 0.91 -1.86
N SER A 70 -2.20 0.05 -0.97
CA SER A 70 -1.74 -1.32 -0.77
C SER A 70 -2.90 -2.20 -0.27
N GLY A 71 -2.59 -3.33 0.40
CA GLY A 71 -3.56 -4.20 1.06
C GLY A 71 -3.96 -5.40 0.24
N GLY A 72 -5.19 -5.44 -0.28
CA GLY A 72 -5.65 -6.37 -1.31
C GLY A 72 -5.05 -6.00 -2.67
N GLU A 73 -5.87 -5.92 -3.72
CA GLU A 73 -5.43 -5.43 -5.02
C GLU A 73 -6.06 -4.04 -5.30
N PRO A 74 -5.27 -2.96 -5.27
CA PRO A 74 -5.80 -1.61 -5.47
C PRO A 74 -6.51 -1.42 -6.81
N PHE A 75 -6.02 -2.02 -7.89
CA PHE A 75 -6.61 -1.85 -9.21
C PHE A 75 -8.01 -2.50 -9.34
N LEU A 76 -8.40 -3.40 -8.43
CA LEU A 76 -9.79 -3.87 -8.36
C LEU A 76 -10.78 -2.80 -7.87
N GLN A 77 -10.28 -1.69 -7.31
CA GLN A 77 -11.05 -0.51 -6.91
C GLN A 77 -10.57 0.76 -7.68
N ALA A 78 -10.04 0.57 -8.89
CA ALA A 78 -9.39 1.62 -9.67
C ALA A 78 -10.29 2.83 -9.95
N ASN A 79 -11.60 2.65 -10.13
CA ASN A 79 -12.52 3.74 -10.41
C ASN A 79 -12.59 4.75 -9.24
N GLU A 80 -12.73 4.25 -8.03
CA GLU A 80 -12.74 5.08 -6.82
C GLU A 80 -11.36 5.67 -6.54
N LEU A 81 -10.30 4.88 -6.70
CA LEU A 81 -8.93 5.32 -6.50
C LEU A 81 -8.52 6.41 -7.50
N LEU A 82 -9.00 6.36 -8.75
CA LEU A 82 -8.76 7.41 -9.73
C LEU A 82 -9.33 8.75 -9.24
N GLY A 83 -10.55 8.75 -8.69
CA GLY A 83 -11.15 9.95 -8.10
C GLY A 83 -10.33 10.50 -6.93
N LEU A 84 -9.92 9.64 -6.00
CA LEU A 84 -9.08 10.04 -4.88
C LEU A 84 -7.71 10.54 -5.34
N SER A 85 -7.07 9.87 -6.29
CA SER A 85 -5.76 10.25 -6.82
C SER A 85 -5.78 11.62 -7.49
N LYS A 86 -6.86 11.96 -8.22
CA LYS A 86 -7.06 13.29 -8.79
C LYS A 86 -7.11 14.36 -7.70
N LEU A 87 -7.94 14.17 -6.67
CA LEU A 87 -8.03 15.10 -5.55
C LEU A 87 -6.69 15.31 -4.87
N ILE A 88 -5.93 14.24 -4.64
CA ILE A 88 -4.59 14.31 -4.04
C ILE A 88 -3.66 15.16 -4.91
N LYS A 89 -3.53 14.82 -6.19
CA LYS A 89 -2.56 15.48 -7.10
C LYS A 89 -2.93 16.94 -7.43
N GLU A 90 -4.21 17.28 -7.40
CA GLU A 90 -4.70 18.64 -7.66
C GLU A 90 -4.59 19.56 -6.44
N ASN A 91 -4.58 19.02 -5.23
CA ASN A 91 -4.71 19.80 -3.99
C ASN A 91 -3.56 19.64 -3.01
N THR A 92 -2.56 18.78 -3.30
CA THR A 92 -1.40 18.53 -2.43
C THR A 92 -0.12 18.39 -3.26
N SER A 93 1.04 18.48 -2.60
CA SER A 93 2.34 18.15 -3.19
C SER A 93 2.77 16.71 -2.94
N LEU A 94 1.92 15.89 -2.31
CA LEU A 94 2.25 14.53 -1.92
C LEU A 94 2.47 13.62 -3.13
N ASN A 95 3.50 12.76 -3.06
CA ASN A 95 3.67 11.72 -4.06
C ASN A 95 2.73 10.54 -3.79
N LEU A 96 2.35 9.83 -4.85
CA LEU A 96 1.46 8.68 -4.78
C LEU A 96 2.19 7.41 -5.23
N GLN A 97 2.21 6.41 -4.35
CA GLN A 97 2.73 5.07 -4.62
C GLN A 97 1.59 4.05 -4.62
N ILE A 98 1.66 3.09 -5.53
CA ILE A 98 0.71 1.96 -5.56
C ILE A 98 1.50 0.64 -5.60
N PHE A 99 1.14 -0.28 -4.71
CA PHE A 99 1.53 -1.68 -4.80
C PHE A 99 0.46 -2.47 -5.53
N SER A 100 0.85 -3.26 -6.53
CA SER A 100 -0.06 -4.12 -7.27
C SER A 100 0.52 -5.51 -7.50
N GLY A 101 -0.32 -6.50 -7.42
CA GLY A 101 0.04 -7.84 -7.88
C GLY A 101 -0.09 -8.01 -9.40
N PHE A 102 -0.71 -7.10 -10.12
CA PHE A 102 -0.68 -7.10 -11.59
C PHE A 102 0.72 -6.72 -12.10
N THR A 103 1.09 -7.22 -13.27
CA THR A 103 2.27 -6.72 -13.98
C THR A 103 1.97 -5.39 -14.65
N LYS A 104 3.00 -4.62 -15.00
CA LYS A 104 2.81 -3.35 -15.69
C LYS A 104 2.06 -3.50 -17.01
N GLU A 105 2.26 -4.61 -17.70
CA GLU A 105 1.60 -4.95 -18.98
C GLU A 105 0.09 -5.22 -18.79
N GLU A 106 -0.29 -5.86 -17.69
CA GLU A 106 -1.70 -6.09 -17.33
C GLU A 106 -2.43 -4.80 -16.97
N LEU A 107 -1.71 -3.75 -16.61
CA LEU A 107 -2.27 -2.43 -16.24
C LEU A 107 -2.45 -1.47 -17.41
N ASN A 108 -2.40 -1.97 -18.65
CA ASN A 108 -2.61 -1.18 -19.87
C ASN A 108 -4.10 -0.99 -20.25
N ASP A 109 -5.03 -1.50 -19.47
CA ASP A 109 -6.46 -1.19 -19.64
C ASP A 109 -6.73 0.31 -19.42
N ASN A 110 -7.73 0.88 -20.13
CA ASN A 110 -7.99 2.31 -20.13
C ASN A 110 -8.15 2.90 -18.71
N LEU A 111 -8.94 2.24 -17.83
CA LEU A 111 -9.17 2.71 -16.46
C LEU A 111 -7.89 2.63 -15.61
N TYR A 112 -7.14 1.55 -15.74
CA TYR A 112 -5.88 1.36 -15.01
C TYR A 112 -4.82 2.35 -15.50
N ALA A 113 -4.71 2.54 -16.82
CA ALA A 113 -3.82 3.52 -17.41
C ALA A 113 -4.15 4.95 -16.96
N ASP A 114 -5.43 5.29 -16.78
CA ASP A 114 -5.84 6.59 -16.25
C ASP A 114 -5.40 6.77 -14.78
N LEU A 115 -5.53 5.74 -13.94
CA LEU A 115 -5.03 5.79 -12.56
C LEU A 115 -3.50 5.95 -12.52
N LEU A 116 -2.77 5.26 -13.42
CA LEU A 116 -1.31 5.37 -13.51
C LEU A 116 -0.82 6.78 -13.89
N LYS A 117 -1.61 7.61 -14.58
CA LYS A 117 -1.26 9.02 -14.87
C LYS A 117 -1.13 9.89 -13.61
N TYR A 118 -1.79 9.50 -12.52
CA TYR A 118 -1.73 10.18 -11.22
C TYR A 118 -0.81 9.49 -10.22
N THR A 119 -0.17 8.38 -10.63
CA THR A 119 0.73 7.58 -9.79
C THR A 119 2.18 7.97 -10.07
N ASP A 120 2.96 8.23 -9.03
CA ASP A 120 4.38 8.57 -9.17
C ASP A 120 5.26 7.32 -9.14
N ILE A 121 4.92 6.36 -8.27
CA ILE A 121 5.67 5.12 -8.07
C ILE A 121 4.71 3.94 -8.16
N LEU A 122 5.03 2.98 -9.02
CA LEU A 122 4.32 1.71 -9.12
C LEU A 122 5.24 0.57 -8.73
N VAL A 123 4.84 -0.22 -7.75
CA VAL A 123 5.46 -1.51 -7.42
C VAL A 123 4.55 -2.61 -7.94
N ALA A 124 4.97 -3.32 -9.00
CA ALA A 124 4.10 -4.19 -9.77
C ALA A 124 4.68 -5.60 -9.96
N GLY A 125 3.79 -6.59 -9.96
CA GLY A 125 4.08 -8.01 -10.19
C GLY A 125 3.51 -8.90 -9.11
N ARG A 126 3.22 -10.16 -9.45
CA ARG A 126 2.76 -11.17 -8.50
C ARG A 126 3.78 -11.35 -7.39
N PHE A 127 3.36 -11.09 -6.15
CA PHE A 127 4.20 -11.37 -5.00
C PHE A 127 4.53 -12.88 -4.95
N ASP A 128 5.80 -13.20 -4.70
CA ASP A 128 6.26 -14.58 -4.52
C ASP A 128 7.40 -14.58 -3.50
N SER A 129 7.09 -14.99 -2.26
CA SER A 129 8.04 -15.00 -1.14
C SER A 129 9.28 -15.88 -1.39
N SER A 130 9.25 -16.78 -2.38
CA SER A 130 10.37 -17.66 -2.72
C SER A 130 11.38 -17.00 -3.67
N LYS A 131 11.08 -15.82 -4.21
CA LYS A 131 11.89 -15.14 -5.22
C LYS A 131 12.59 -13.90 -4.68
N LEU A 132 13.72 -13.57 -5.30
CA LEU A 132 14.46 -12.34 -5.04
C LEU A 132 13.53 -11.13 -5.29
N ASN A 133 13.56 -10.13 -4.40
CA ASN A 133 12.69 -8.97 -4.43
C ASN A 133 11.20 -9.33 -4.52
N ASN A 134 10.82 -10.48 -3.96
CA ASN A 134 9.45 -10.99 -3.96
C ASN A 134 8.80 -11.00 -5.36
N ASN A 135 9.59 -11.02 -6.43
CA ASN A 135 9.15 -10.98 -7.83
C ASN A 135 8.49 -9.65 -8.26
N GLN A 136 8.56 -8.61 -7.46
CA GLN A 136 7.98 -7.29 -7.76
C GLN A 136 9.04 -6.34 -8.34
N LYS A 137 8.61 -5.43 -9.21
CA LYS A 137 9.47 -4.41 -9.84
C LYS A 137 8.96 -3.01 -9.52
N ILE A 138 9.89 -2.09 -9.29
CA ILE A 138 9.60 -0.67 -9.09
C ILE A 138 9.66 0.04 -10.44
N TYR A 139 8.64 0.83 -10.72
CA TYR A 139 8.56 1.71 -11.88
C TYR A 139 8.35 3.14 -11.40
N LEU A 140 9.30 4.02 -11.70
CA LEU A 140 9.14 5.45 -11.54
C LEU A 140 8.33 5.97 -12.74
N LEU A 141 7.15 6.46 -12.48
CA LEU A 141 6.24 7.00 -13.50
C LEU A 141 6.39 8.52 -13.61
N ASN A 142 6.94 9.16 -12.57
CA ASN A 142 7.26 10.58 -12.51
C ASN A 142 8.73 10.78 -12.12
N ASN A 143 9.48 11.58 -12.89
CA ASN A 143 10.92 11.79 -12.72
C ASN A 143 11.29 12.67 -11.50
N ASN A 144 10.32 13.22 -10.79
CA ASN A 144 10.55 14.15 -9.66
C ASN A 144 10.45 13.48 -8.29
N VAL A 145 10.54 12.15 -8.24
CA VAL A 145 10.44 11.38 -6.99
C VAL A 145 11.74 10.63 -6.76
N ASP A 146 12.28 10.73 -5.53
CA ASP A 146 13.46 9.98 -5.14
C ASP A 146 13.20 8.47 -5.16
N VAL A 147 14.21 7.72 -5.63
CA VAL A 147 14.14 6.25 -5.68
C VAL A 147 14.22 5.71 -4.26
N TRP A 148 13.24 4.93 -3.87
CA TRP A 148 13.32 4.12 -2.66
C TRP A 148 13.96 2.77 -3.00
N GLU A 149 15.05 2.42 -2.30
CA GLU A 149 15.63 1.08 -2.39
C GLU A 149 14.79 0.13 -1.53
N PHE A 150 14.24 -0.89 -2.15
CA PHE A 150 13.48 -1.94 -1.47
C PHE A 150 14.42 -2.73 -0.56
N ASN A 151 14.31 -2.55 0.74
CA ASN A 151 15.02 -3.39 1.68
C ASN A 151 14.05 -4.49 2.15
N ASN A 152 14.30 -5.74 1.77
CA ASN A 152 13.42 -6.89 2.03
C ASN A 152 13.24 -7.23 3.52
N SER A 153 13.92 -6.51 4.41
CA SER A 153 13.87 -6.72 5.87
C SER A 153 13.34 -5.50 6.64
N ASP A 154 12.87 -4.45 5.95
CA ASP A 154 12.34 -3.29 6.64
C ASP A 154 11.01 -3.63 7.29
N VAL A 155 10.95 -3.49 8.60
CA VAL A 155 9.74 -3.69 9.39
C VAL A 155 9.54 -2.52 10.34
N GLU A 156 8.30 -2.18 10.57
CA GLU A 156 7.87 -1.26 11.61
C GLU A 156 7.08 -2.06 12.64
N ILE A 157 7.46 -1.95 13.91
CA ILE A 157 6.83 -2.65 15.03
C ILE A 157 6.21 -1.58 15.93
N GLU A 158 4.89 -1.57 16.01
CA GLU A 158 4.13 -0.75 16.95
C GLU A 158 3.69 -1.62 18.13
N ILE A 159 4.01 -1.18 19.35
CA ILE A 159 3.56 -1.82 20.59
C ILE A 159 2.66 -0.82 21.30
N ASN A 160 1.39 -1.18 21.53
CA ASN A 160 0.48 -0.33 22.29
C ASN A 160 0.51 -0.66 23.80
N ASP A 161 -0.21 0.15 24.59
CA ASP A 161 -0.26 0.00 26.05
C ASP A 161 -0.89 -1.32 26.51
N ASP A 162 -1.69 -1.97 25.66
CA ASP A 162 -2.32 -3.28 25.91
C ASP A 162 -1.42 -4.47 25.47
N ILE A 163 -0.17 -4.18 25.07
CA ILE A 163 0.83 -5.16 24.58
C ILE A 163 0.40 -5.83 23.26
N ASP A 164 -0.51 -5.24 22.51
CA ASP A 164 -0.77 -5.66 21.14
C ASP A 164 0.40 -5.21 20.25
N ILE A 165 0.95 -6.17 19.50
CA ILE A 165 2.06 -5.94 18.58
C ILE A 165 1.53 -5.93 17.17
N LYS A 166 1.72 -4.79 16.51
CA LYS A 166 1.44 -4.65 15.08
C LYS A 166 2.76 -4.59 14.32
N ILE A 167 2.90 -5.47 13.33
CA ILE A 167 4.07 -5.54 12.46
C ILE A 167 3.63 -5.16 11.06
N THR A 168 4.30 -4.18 10.47
CA THR A 168 4.13 -3.78 9.07
C THR A 168 5.46 -3.85 8.33
N GLY A 169 5.42 -3.95 6.99
CA GLY A 169 6.61 -4.13 6.16
C GLY A 169 6.85 -5.58 5.76
N TYR A 170 8.10 -6.01 5.75
CA TYR A 170 8.54 -7.31 5.23
C TYR A 170 9.28 -8.12 6.31
N PRO A 171 8.58 -8.62 7.36
CA PRO A 171 9.21 -9.39 8.41
C PRO A 171 9.75 -10.71 7.87
N THR A 172 10.94 -11.10 8.35
CA THR A 172 11.49 -12.43 8.07
C THR A 172 10.78 -13.50 8.91
N ASP A 173 10.79 -14.75 8.45
CA ASP A 173 10.23 -15.87 9.24
C ASP A 173 10.95 -16.03 10.59
N GLU A 174 12.25 -15.71 10.63
CA GLU A 174 13.07 -15.72 11.84
C GLU A 174 12.57 -14.66 12.84
N LEU A 175 12.37 -13.42 12.41
CA LEU A 175 11.81 -12.34 13.25
C LEU A 175 10.42 -12.72 13.78
N ILE A 176 9.56 -13.27 12.94
CA ILE A 176 8.21 -13.72 13.34
C ILE A 176 8.30 -14.83 14.41
N SER A 177 9.24 -15.78 14.25
CA SER A 177 9.45 -16.86 15.21
C SER A 177 9.97 -16.33 16.54
N GLU A 178 10.98 -15.45 16.53
CA GLU A 178 11.53 -14.81 17.72
C GLU A 178 10.47 -14.01 18.50
N ILE A 179 9.63 -13.26 17.81
CA ILE A 179 8.55 -12.50 18.45
C ILE A 179 7.56 -13.44 19.12
N LYS A 180 7.16 -14.55 18.47
CA LYS A 180 6.24 -15.53 19.04
C LYS A 180 6.81 -16.25 20.26
N GLU A 181 8.12 -16.57 20.24
CA GLU A 181 8.78 -17.28 21.34
C GLU A 181 9.00 -16.41 22.58
N ASN A 182 9.15 -15.09 22.42
CA ASN A 182 9.50 -14.18 23.52
C ASN A 182 8.29 -13.42 24.12
N ILE A 183 7.11 -13.51 23.50
CA ILE A 183 5.94 -12.72 23.93
C ILE A 183 4.78 -13.61 24.40
N TYR A 184 4.80 -14.89 24.07
CA TYR A 184 3.83 -15.89 24.51
C TYR A 184 4.54 -17.04 25.25
#